data_23eedaf35e44f98f137e4bb8a2679eb5
#
_entry.id   23eedaf35e44f98f137e4bb8a2679eb5
#
_cell.length_a   1.000
_cell.length_b   1.000
_cell.length_c   1.000
_cell.angle_alpha   90.00
_cell.angle_beta   90.00
_cell.angle_gamma   90.00
#
_symmetry.space_group_name_H-M   'P 1'
#
loop_
_entity.id
_entity.type
_entity.pdbx_description
1 polymer ?
#
loop_
_entity_poly.entity_id
_entity_poly.type
_entity_poly.pdbx_seq_one_letter_code
_entity_poly.pdbx_strand_id
1 'polypeptide(L)'
;MSSESQLIVKQSTATIQTSIIHAVGAVLHLTMRGAKEVTDLVAEMHSTITDMPSPMNKEHRANAQFAPFAYRIVSGSFAMLARLSYMMTAKAEFNTLPILRTQAALNGVCGDKLEEWNSPLATTLTLRGERGEVLDTAVWAQQPAKGHVLFLHGLCHHDLEWHQSANHRQFTDELSEQGYQVAWLRYNTGRAISANGQDLAELLKRHFADQGQPIWLIGHSMGGLLIRSASHYAAMHNHTWLARLSHAAYLGSPHLGAPWEVAGNKLNNLLNITPYTRPLMRLGNIRSRGIKDLRFGQLTADQTMPPLVENVSHLLLATAWSDAHIENWIGDGIVPVSSALAQDARGDMLSAPKLKRILLNDINHIAIMNDERVYQELRLWLKTVQ
;
A
#
# COMPACT_ATOMS: atom_id res chain seq x y z
N MET A 1 28.61 -30.04 -16.53
CA MET A 1 27.43 -29.15 -16.52
C MET A 1 26.84 -29.19 -17.93
N SER A 2 25.56 -29.55 -18.06
CA SER A 2 24.89 -29.63 -19.35
C SER A 2 24.72 -28.22 -19.98
N SER A 3 24.62 -28.16 -21.30
CA SER A 3 24.39 -26.90 -22.03
C SER A 3 23.15 -26.15 -21.54
N GLU A 4 22.13 -26.87 -21.08
CA GLU A 4 20.92 -26.34 -20.46
C GLU A 4 21.19 -25.61 -19.14
N SER A 5 22.04 -26.19 -18.28
CA SER A 5 22.42 -25.54 -17.00
C SER A 5 23.19 -24.24 -17.23
N GLN A 6 24.01 -24.17 -18.27
CA GLN A 6 24.73 -22.94 -18.65
C GLN A 6 23.80 -21.87 -19.25
N LEU A 7 22.76 -22.28 -19.98
CA LEU A 7 21.75 -21.36 -20.53
C LEU A 7 20.89 -20.74 -19.42
N ILE A 8 20.45 -21.54 -18.47
CA ILE A 8 19.66 -21.10 -17.30
C ILE A 8 20.48 -20.13 -16.45
N VAL A 9 21.74 -20.42 -16.19
CA VAL A 9 22.62 -19.51 -15.42
C VAL A 9 22.85 -18.19 -16.17
N LYS A 10 23.06 -18.22 -17.50
CA LYS A 10 23.22 -17.02 -18.32
C LYS A 10 21.94 -16.17 -18.35
N GLN A 11 20.76 -16.77 -18.49
CA GLN A 11 19.49 -16.05 -18.45
C GLN A 11 19.23 -15.45 -17.07
N SER A 12 19.50 -16.18 -16.00
CA SER A 12 19.37 -15.67 -14.63
C SER A 12 20.31 -14.48 -14.37
N THR A 13 21.56 -14.56 -14.83
CA THR A 13 22.53 -13.47 -14.65
C THR A 13 22.18 -12.23 -15.46
N ALA A 14 21.69 -12.38 -16.71
CA ALA A 14 21.24 -11.27 -17.53
C ALA A 14 20.00 -10.57 -16.92
N THR A 15 19.07 -11.33 -16.38
CA THR A 15 17.87 -10.78 -15.69
C THR A 15 18.26 -10.00 -14.44
N ILE A 16 19.20 -10.50 -13.65
CA ILE A 16 19.69 -9.80 -12.45
C ILE A 16 20.42 -8.50 -12.83
N GLN A 17 21.30 -8.53 -13.85
CA GLN A 17 21.99 -7.33 -14.32
C GLN A 17 21.02 -6.27 -14.83
N THR A 18 20.02 -6.65 -15.61
CA THR A 18 18.98 -5.74 -16.11
C THR A 18 18.20 -5.11 -14.95
N SER A 19 17.82 -5.90 -13.95
CA SER A 19 17.12 -5.41 -12.76
C SER A 19 17.95 -4.41 -11.96
N ILE A 20 19.26 -4.63 -11.82
CA ILE A 20 20.18 -3.72 -11.12
C ILE A 20 20.31 -2.40 -11.88
N ILE A 21 20.48 -2.43 -13.21
CA ILE A 21 20.57 -1.22 -14.04
C ILE A 21 19.29 -0.38 -13.91
N HIS A 22 18.13 -1.03 -13.94
CA HIS A 22 16.85 -0.37 -13.76
C HIS A 22 16.70 0.23 -12.36
N ALA A 23 17.12 -0.48 -11.30
CA ALA A 23 17.09 0.03 -9.95
C ALA A 23 17.99 1.26 -9.77
N VAL A 24 19.21 1.22 -10.33
CA VAL A 24 20.14 2.37 -10.30
C VAL A 24 19.55 3.57 -11.08
N GLY A 25 18.99 3.36 -12.26
CA GLY A 25 18.34 4.43 -13.01
C GLY A 25 17.13 5.03 -12.29
N ALA A 26 16.33 4.21 -11.62
CA ALA A 26 15.19 4.66 -10.82
C ALA A 26 15.62 5.46 -9.59
N VAL A 27 16.70 5.05 -8.89
CA VAL A 27 17.29 5.82 -7.79
C VAL A 27 17.87 7.14 -8.30
N LEU A 28 18.54 7.15 -9.46
CA LEU A 28 19.05 8.37 -10.07
C LEU A 28 17.90 9.33 -10.41
N HIS A 29 16.81 8.83 -11.00
CA HIS A 29 15.61 9.63 -11.26
C HIS A 29 15.09 10.32 -9.99
N LEU A 30 14.94 9.56 -8.90
CA LEU A 30 14.49 10.07 -7.61
C LEU A 30 15.43 11.13 -7.04
N THR A 31 16.75 10.89 -7.11
CA THR A 31 17.78 11.81 -6.65
C THR A 31 17.73 13.13 -7.44
N MET A 32 17.62 13.06 -8.76
CA MET A 32 17.54 14.26 -9.61
C MET A 32 16.25 15.05 -9.39
N ARG A 33 15.13 14.37 -9.14
CA ARG A 33 13.87 15.03 -8.76
C ARG A 33 13.99 15.73 -7.42
N GLY A 34 14.51 15.04 -6.39
CA GLY A 34 14.75 15.64 -5.08
C GLY A 34 15.69 16.86 -5.14
N ALA A 35 16.77 16.78 -5.91
CA ALA A 35 17.70 17.89 -6.11
C ALA A 35 17.01 19.08 -6.80
N LYS A 36 16.15 18.82 -7.77
CA LYS A 36 15.34 19.86 -8.42
C LYS A 36 14.44 20.57 -7.42
N GLU A 37 13.66 19.83 -6.62
CA GLU A 37 12.74 20.39 -5.61
C GLU A 37 13.49 21.26 -4.59
N VAL A 38 14.65 20.81 -4.11
CA VAL A 38 15.50 21.61 -3.22
C VAL A 38 15.98 22.88 -3.90
N THR A 39 16.41 22.80 -5.18
CA THR A 39 16.86 23.96 -5.95
C THR A 39 15.74 24.98 -6.14
N ASP A 40 14.53 24.52 -6.46
CA ASP A 40 13.36 25.38 -6.64
C ASP A 40 12.96 26.05 -5.32
N LEU A 41 12.99 25.31 -4.19
CA LEU A 41 12.74 25.87 -2.86
C LEU A 41 13.76 26.95 -2.48
N VAL A 42 15.06 26.71 -2.73
CA VAL A 42 16.12 27.68 -2.47
C VAL A 42 15.95 28.92 -3.36
N ALA A 43 15.54 28.72 -4.62
CA ALA A 43 15.23 29.83 -5.53
C ALA A 43 14.07 30.70 -5.02
N GLU A 44 13.00 30.07 -4.54
CA GLU A 44 11.84 30.75 -3.96
C GLU A 44 12.21 31.50 -2.67
N MET A 45 12.98 30.89 -1.78
CA MET A 45 13.49 31.54 -0.57
C MET A 45 14.38 32.74 -0.92
N HIS A 46 15.25 32.58 -1.91
CA HIS A 46 16.14 33.67 -2.35
C HIS A 46 15.33 34.84 -2.93
N SER A 47 14.34 34.57 -3.79
CA SER A 47 13.46 35.61 -4.33
C SER A 47 12.69 36.34 -3.22
N THR A 48 12.13 35.58 -2.27
CA THR A 48 11.39 36.14 -1.13
C THR A 48 12.26 37.08 -0.30
N ILE A 49 13.54 36.70 -0.03
CA ILE A 49 14.48 37.53 0.72
C ILE A 49 14.88 38.79 -0.07
N THR A 50 15.07 38.66 -1.39
CA THR A 50 15.47 39.82 -2.23
C THR A 50 14.34 40.79 -2.49
N ASP A 51 13.08 40.33 -2.47
CA ASP A 51 11.90 41.17 -2.66
C ASP A 51 11.46 41.90 -1.39
N MET A 52 12.01 41.53 -0.23
CA MET A 52 11.72 42.25 1.02
C MET A 52 12.24 43.71 0.95
N PRO A 53 11.38 44.73 1.22
CA PRO A 53 11.79 46.12 1.26
C PRO A 53 12.73 46.39 2.45
N SER A 54 14.00 46.48 2.17
CA SER A 54 15.02 46.81 3.17
C SER A 54 15.89 48.01 2.69
N PRO A 55 16.15 49.01 3.53
CA PRO A 55 17.00 50.15 3.17
C PRO A 55 18.49 49.78 2.92
N MET A 56 18.93 48.59 3.32
CA MET A 56 20.28 48.08 3.15
C MET A 56 20.57 47.39 1.81
N ASN A 57 19.56 47.22 0.93
CA ASN A 57 19.65 46.31 -0.23
C ASN A 57 20.03 46.97 -1.56
N LYS A 58 20.57 48.19 -1.56
CA LYS A 58 20.92 48.87 -2.83
C LYS A 58 22.07 48.21 -3.62
N GLU A 59 23.04 47.60 -2.94
CA GLU A 59 24.18 46.95 -3.60
C GLU A 59 23.91 45.51 -4.03
N HIS A 60 22.93 44.83 -3.44
CA HIS A 60 22.56 43.44 -3.79
C HIS A 60 21.66 43.33 -5.00
N ARG A 61 21.02 44.40 -5.47
CA ARG A 61 20.07 44.35 -6.62
C ARG A 61 20.74 44.00 -7.95
N ALA A 62 22.01 44.29 -8.15
CA ALA A 62 22.69 43.93 -9.40
C ALA A 62 22.92 42.41 -9.54
N ASN A 63 23.19 41.71 -8.43
CA ASN A 63 23.35 40.25 -8.44
C ASN A 63 22.01 39.47 -8.38
N ALA A 64 20.94 40.12 -7.93
CA ALA A 64 19.62 39.53 -7.83
C ALA A 64 18.99 39.15 -9.21
N GLN A 65 19.43 39.83 -10.29
CA GLN A 65 18.93 39.54 -11.65
C GLN A 65 19.49 38.24 -12.24
N PHE A 66 20.67 37.80 -11.83
CA PHE A 66 21.33 36.60 -12.33
C PHE A 66 20.97 35.34 -11.53
N ALA A 67 20.60 35.47 -10.26
CA ALA A 67 20.27 34.35 -9.40
C ALA A 67 19.07 33.51 -9.94
N PRO A 68 17.94 34.10 -10.36
CA PRO A 68 16.82 33.31 -10.92
C PRO A 68 17.21 32.54 -12.18
N PHE A 69 18.08 33.09 -13.01
CA PHE A 69 18.56 32.45 -14.21
C PHE A 69 19.46 31.22 -13.89
N ALA A 70 20.39 31.39 -12.92
CA ALA A 70 21.25 30.30 -12.48
C ALA A 70 20.44 29.14 -11.88
N TYR A 71 19.46 29.43 -11.03
CA TYR A 71 18.56 28.40 -10.48
C TYR A 71 17.75 27.70 -11.55
N ARG A 72 17.25 28.43 -12.55
CA ARG A 72 16.52 27.84 -13.69
C ARG A 72 17.39 26.88 -14.51
N ILE A 73 18.67 27.21 -14.74
CA ILE A 73 19.62 26.32 -15.44
C ILE A 73 19.85 25.06 -14.63
N VAL A 74 20.16 25.18 -13.33
CA VAL A 74 20.45 24.06 -12.44
C VAL A 74 19.21 23.17 -12.29
N SER A 75 18.05 23.76 -12.00
CA SER A 75 16.78 23.02 -11.89
C SER A 75 16.43 22.33 -13.23
N GLY A 76 16.60 23.03 -14.37
CA GLY A 76 16.40 22.46 -15.71
C GLY A 76 17.34 21.29 -16.02
N SER A 77 18.59 21.37 -15.57
CA SER A 77 19.56 20.27 -15.72
C SER A 77 19.14 19.03 -14.92
N PHE A 78 18.69 19.21 -13.69
CA PHE A 78 18.15 18.11 -12.89
C PHE A 78 16.89 17.51 -13.51
N ALA A 79 15.98 18.35 -14.02
CA ALA A 79 14.77 17.89 -14.72
C ALA A 79 15.12 17.05 -15.96
N MET A 80 16.11 17.49 -16.74
CA MET A 80 16.58 16.75 -17.93
C MET A 80 17.20 15.40 -17.57
N LEU A 81 18.08 15.37 -16.56
CA LEU A 81 18.68 14.12 -16.07
C LEU A 81 17.63 13.17 -15.49
N ALA A 82 16.65 13.68 -14.77
CA ALA A 82 15.53 12.90 -14.28
C ALA A 82 14.72 12.29 -15.44
N ARG A 83 14.49 13.07 -16.51
CA ARG A 83 13.76 12.58 -17.71
C ARG A 83 14.55 11.50 -18.45
N LEU A 84 15.86 11.64 -18.59
CA LEU A 84 16.71 10.63 -19.20
C LEU A 84 16.73 9.34 -18.40
N SER A 85 16.91 9.42 -17.08
CA SER A 85 16.87 8.24 -16.21
C SER A 85 15.49 7.57 -16.19
N TYR A 86 14.39 8.35 -16.27
CA TYR A 86 13.05 7.81 -16.45
C TYR A 86 12.93 7.00 -17.76
N MET A 87 13.39 7.54 -18.89
CA MET A 87 13.32 6.84 -20.19
C MET A 87 14.07 5.50 -20.17
N MET A 88 15.16 5.41 -19.39
CA MET A 88 15.93 4.17 -19.22
C MET A 88 15.22 3.13 -18.34
N THR A 89 14.29 3.55 -17.48
CA THR A 89 13.71 2.71 -16.41
C THR A 89 12.19 2.59 -16.46
N ALA A 90 11.50 3.34 -17.31
CA ALA A 90 10.03 3.41 -17.38
C ALA A 90 9.32 2.07 -17.64
N LYS A 91 10.03 1.09 -18.21
CA LYS A 91 9.54 -0.28 -18.49
C LYS A 91 10.12 -1.33 -17.54
N ALA A 92 10.80 -0.89 -16.46
CA ALA A 92 11.43 -1.80 -15.52
C ALA A 92 10.39 -2.54 -14.68
N GLU A 93 10.40 -3.85 -14.73
CA GLU A 93 9.71 -4.69 -13.77
C GLU A 93 10.69 -5.07 -12.65
N PHE A 94 10.34 -4.71 -11.42
CA PHE A 94 11.12 -5.05 -10.23
C PHE A 94 10.58 -6.37 -9.66
N ASN A 95 11.22 -7.50 -9.99
CA ASN A 95 10.72 -8.83 -9.66
C ASN A 95 11.56 -9.57 -8.61
N THR A 96 12.65 -8.97 -8.11
CA THR A 96 13.42 -9.59 -7.02
C THR A 96 12.91 -9.09 -5.66
N LEU A 97 12.77 -10.01 -4.70
CA LEU A 97 12.19 -9.72 -3.38
C LEU A 97 12.85 -8.51 -2.66
N PRO A 98 14.20 -8.37 -2.62
CA PRO A 98 14.82 -7.22 -1.98
C PRO A 98 14.48 -5.88 -2.65
N ILE A 99 14.40 -5.84 -3.99
CA ILE A 99 14.06 -4.64 -4.74
C ILE A 99 12.59 -4.29 -4.53
N LEU A 100 11.70 -5.27 -4.56
CA LEU A 100 10.28 -5.08 -4.28
C LEU A 100 10.03 -4.55 -2.87
N ARG A 101 10.73 -5.09 -1.86
CA ARG A 101 10.65 -4.60 -0.48
C ARG A 101 11.12 -3.15 -0.36
N THR A 102 12.22 -2.81 -1.04
CA THR A 102 12.72 -1.43 -1.08
C THR A 102 11.71 -0.51 -1.78
N GLN A 103 11.15 -0.93 -2.91
CA GLN A 103 10.12 -0.19 -3.62
C GLN A 103 8.85 -0.01 -2.76
N ALA A 104 8.38 -1.06 -2.10
CA ALA A 104 7.22 -1.02 -1.22
C ALA A 104 7.44 -0.07 -0.03
N ALA A 105 8.63 -0.08 0.56
CA ALA A 105 9.03 0.84 1.62
C ALA A 105 9.03 2.30 1.14
N LEU A 106 9.62 2.58 -0.02
CA LEU A 106 9.61 3.91 -0.63
C LEU A 106 8.19 4.38 -0.95
N ASN A 107 7.36 3.51 -1.54
CA ASN A 107 5.96 3.83 -1.81
C ASN A 107 5.19 4.10 -0.50
N GLY A 108 5.39 3.32 0.56
CA GLY A 108 4.74 3.60 1.84
C GLY A 108 5.08 4.98 2.39
N VAL A 109 6.35 5.38 2.34
CA VAL A 109 6.84 6.63 2.95
C VAL A 109 6.57 7.86 2.09
N CYS A 110 6.76 7.79 0.78
CA CYS A 110 6.68 8.93 -0.15
C CYS A 110 6.00 8.59 -1.49
N GLY A 111 5.12 7.59 -1.51
CA GLY A 111 4.51 7.09 -2.74
C GLY A 111 3.63 8.12 -3.45
N ASP A 112 2.98 9.03 -2.73
CA ASP A 112 2.27 10.18 -3.28
C ASP A 112 3.21 11.11 -4.07
N LYS A 113 4.42 11.35 -3.56
CA LYS A 113 5.46 12.11 -4.27
C LYS A 113 6.05 11.35 -5.44
N LEU A 114 6.26 10.04 -5.31
CA LEU A 114 6.72 9.21 -6.42
C LEU A 114 5.73 9.29 -7.60
N GLU A 115 4.44 9.25 -7.32
CA GLU A 115 3.38 9.40 -8.35
C GLU A 115 3.39 10.81 -8.97
N GLU A 116 3.42 11.86 -8.15
CA GLU A 116 3.50 13.26 -8.60
C GLU A 116 4.71 13.50 -9.52
N TRP A 117 5.84 12.87 -9.22
CA TRP A 117 7.05 12.96 -10.02
C TRP A 117 7.05 12.03 -11.23
N ASN A 118 6.00 11.24 -11.47
CA ASN A 118 5.97 10.17 -12.45
C ASN A 118 7.19 9.25 -12.34
N SER A 119 7.59 8.91 -11.12
CA SER A 119 8.75 8.06 -10.88
C SER A 119 8.48 6.62 -11.35
N PRO A 120 9.44 5.93 -12.00
CA PRO A 120 9.30 4.51 -12.32
C PRO A 120 9.25 3.63 -11.06
N LEU A 121 9.56 4.19 -9.88
CA LEU A 121 9.40 3.52 -8.58
C LEU A 121 7.98 3.62 -8.02
N ALA A 122 7.12 4.49 -8.57
CA ALA A 122 5.73 4.56 -8.18
C ALA A 122 5.01 3.25 -8.56
N THR A 123 4.43 2.59 -7.58
CA THR A 123 3.71 1.33 -7.80
C THR A 123 2.35 1.62 -8.43
N THR A 124 2.05 0.95 -9.53
CA THR A 124 0.72 0.99 -10.18
C THR A 124 -0.19 -0.07 -9.56
N LEU A 125 -1.47 0.26 -9.39
CA LEU A 125 -2.47 -0.68 -8.92
C LEU A 125 -2.71 -1.76 -9.97
N THR A 126 -2.38 -3.01 -9.63
CA THR A 126 -2.49 -4.18 -10.54
C THR A 126 -2.83 -5.43 -9.77
N LEU A 127 -3.55 -6.35 -10.40
CA LEU A 127 -3.70 -7.72 -9.91
C LEU A 127 -2.48 -8.55 -10.27
N ARG A 128 -2.07 -9.40 -9.34
CA ARG A 128 -0.91 -10.26 -9.44
C ARG A 128 -1.30 -11.71 -9.21
N GLY A 129 -0.64 -12.60 -9.94
CA GLY A 129 -0.70 -14.02 -9.69
C GLY A 129 0.25 -14.47 -8.58
N GLU A 130 0.29 -15.77 -8.35
CA GLU A 130 1.05 -16.40 -7.25
C GLU A 130 2.56 -16.10 -7.30
N ARG A 131 3.13 -15.96 -8.48
CA ARG A 131 4.56 -15.65 -8.67
C ARG A 131 4.86 -14.16 -8.77
N GLY A 132 3.84 -13.32 -8.53
CA GLY A 132 3.93 -11.87 -8.64
C GLY A 132 3.85 -11.34 -10.08
N GLU A 133 3.50 -12.19 -11.07
CA GLU A 133 3.24 -11.79 -12.44
C GLU A 133 2.00 -10.89 -12.53
N VAL A 134 2.01 -9.95 -13.47
CA VAL A 134 0.84 -9.11 -13.75
C VAL A 134 -0.23 -9.96 -14.42
N LEU A 135 -1.40 -10.03 -13.82
CA LEU A 135 -2.55 -10.68 -14.44
C LEU A 135 -3.22 -9.72 -15.42
N ASP A 136 -3.56 -10.23 -16.61
CA ASP A 136 -4.56 -9.57 -17.44
C ASP A 136 -5.90 -9.71 -16.74
N THR A 137 -6.34 -8.64 -16.07
CA THR A 137 -7.53 -8.66 -15.22
C THR A 137 -8.79 -9.02 -16.00
N ALA A 138 -8.88 -8.61 -17.28
CA ALA A 138 -10.05 -8.95 -18.11
C ALA A 138 -10.12 -10.44 -18.39
N VAL A 139 -8.98 -11.04 -18.75
CA VAL A 139 -8.90 -12.49 -18.99
C VAL A 139 -9.12 -13.27 -17.71
N TRP A 140 -8.46 -12.85 -16.62
CA TRP A 140 -8.54 -13.52 -15.32
C TRP A 140 -9.96 -13.51 -14.75
N ALA A 141 -10.66 -12.36 -14.81
CA ALA A 141 -12.03 -12.24 -14.30
C ALA A 141 -13.07 -13.08 -15.07
N GLN A 142 -12.80 -13.40 -16.34
CA GLN A 142 -13.68 -14.20 -17.18
C GLN A 142 -13.43 -15.70 -17.09
N GLN A 143 -12.38 -16.14 -16.42
CA GLN A 143 -12.12 -17.58 -16.26
C GLN A 143 -13.24 -18.24 -15.44
N PRO A 144 -13.66 -19.46 -15.82
CA PRO A 144 -14.65 -20.21 -15.07
C PRO A 144 -14.20 -20.42 -13.63
N ALA A 145 -15.00 -19.95 -12.67
CA ALA A 145 -14.71 -20.05 -11.25
C ALA A 145 -15.98 -20.08 -10.41
N LYS A 146 -15.92 -20.65 -9.21
CA LYS A 146 -16.98 -20.52 -8.21
C LYS A 146 -17.05 -19.11 -7.61
N GLY A 147 -15.94 -18.38 -7.63
CA GLY A 147 -15.81 -17.03 -7.13
C GLY A 147 -14.37 -16.54 -7.25
N HIS A 148 -14.15 -15.26 -6.93
CA HIS A 148 -12.86 -14.59 -7.00
C HIS A 148 -12.43 -14.10 -5.62
N VAL A 149 -11.22 -14.44 -5.21
CA VAL A 149 -10.65 -14.07 -3.91
C VAL A 149 -9.47 -13.14 -4.13
N LEU A 150 -9.52 -11.94 -3.57
CA LEU A 150 -8.47 -10.93 -3.69
C LEU A 150 -7.84 -10.66 -2.32
N PHE A 151 -6.52 -10.77 -2.25
CA PHE A 151 -5.74 -10.41 -1.07
C PHE A 151 -5.11 -9.03 -1.22
N LEU A 152 -5.26 -8.17 -0.20
CA LEU A 152 -4.77 -6.80 -0.18
C LEU A 152 -3.76 -6.63 0.95
N HIS A 153 -2.53 -6.21 0.60
CA HIS A 153 -1.44 -6.05 1.58
C HIS A 153 -1.54 -4.75 2.38
N GLY A 154 -0.75 -4.64 3.44
CA GLY A 154 -0.65 -3.46 4.30
C GLY A 154 0.36 -2.41 3.83
N LEU A 155 0.50 -1.34 4.62
CA LEU A 155 1.46 -0.25 4.41
C LEU A 155 2.90 -0.79 4.30
N CYS A 156 3.69 -0.27 3.36
CA CYS A 156 5.07 -0.66 3.09
C CYS A 156 5.27 -2.14 2.69
N HIS A 157 4.20 -2.86 2.38
CA HIS A 157 4.23 -4.24 1.90
C HIS A 157 3.91 -4.33 0.40
N HIS A 158 3.98 -5.55 -0.13
CA HIS A 158 3.59 -5.89 -1.49
C HIS A 158 2.95 -7.29 -1.52
N ASP A 159 2.39 -7.68 -2.66
CA ASP A 159 1.68 -8.95 -2.87
C ASP A 159 2.47 -10.20 -2.47
N LEU A 160 3.77 -10.26 -2.81
CA LEU A 160 4.59 -11.45 -2.53
C LEU A 160 4.90 -11.67 -1.04
N GLU A 161 4.60 -10.72 -0.15
CA GLU A 161 4.76 -10.95 1.30
C GLU A 161 3.79 -12.03 1.81
N TRP A 162 2.60 -12.13 1.24
CA TRP A 162 1.65 -13.21 1.54
C TRP A 162 2.25 -14.58 1.29
N HIS A 163 3.00 -14.74 0.19
CA HIS A 163 3.60 -16.01 -0.21
C HIS A 163 4.78 -16.47 0.64
N GLN A 164 5.28 -15.62 1.56
CA GLN A 164 6.30 -16.04 2.51
C GLN A 164 5.74 -17.01 3.56
N SER A 165 4.43 -17.06 3.75
CA SER A 165 3.73 -17.95 4.69
C SER A 165 3.37 -19.29 4.03
N ALA A 166 3.77 -20.40 4.67
CA ALA A 166 3.30 -21.73 4.27
C ALA A 166 1.78 -21.89 4.51
N ASN A 167 1.26 -21.32 5.62
CA ASN A 167 -0.14 -21.37 5.96
C ASN A 167 -1.00 -20.60 4.95
N HIS A 168 -0.48 -19.46 4.43
CA HIS A 168 -1.15 -18.74 3.37
C HIS A 168 -1.23 -19.56 2.08
N ARG A 169 -0.08 -20.11 1.64
CA ARG A 169 -0.05 -20.95 0.43
C ARG A 169 -1.03 -22.12 0.54
N GLN A 170 -0.99 -22.86 1.65
CA GLN A 170 -1.93 -23.95 1.87
C GLN A 170 -3.39 -23.48 1.78
N PHE A 171 -3.73 -22.34 2.39
CA PHE A 171 -5.08 -21.79 2.34
C PHE A 171 -5.51 -21.41 0.93
N THR A 172 -4.62 -20.80 0.14
CA THR A 172 -4.90 -20.43 -1.24
C THR A 172 -4.97 -21.62 -2.19
N ASP A 173 -4.18 -22.68 -1.95
CA ASP A 173 -4.25 -23.95 -2.66
C ASP A 173 -5.62 -24.61 -2.41
N GLU A 174 -6.07 -24.69 -1.14
CA GLU A 174 -7.40 -25.20 -0.77
C GLU A 174 -8.54 -24.43 -1.46
N LEU A 175 -8.43 -23.09 -1.57
CA LEU A 175 -9.42 -22.30 -2.30
C LEU A 175 -9.39 -22.61 -3.79
N SER A 176 -8.23 -22.76 -4.38
CA SER A 176 -8.04 -23.09 -5.80
C SER A 176 -8.59 -24.49 -6.11
N GLU A 177 -8.32 -25.48 -5.25
CA GLU A 177 -8.88 -26.83 -5.36
C GLU A 177 -10.42 -26.84 -5.26
N GLN A 178 -10.98 -25.91 -4.49
CA GLN A 178 -12.43 -25.73 -4.41
C GLN A 178 -13.02 -25.00 -5.63
N GLY A 179 -12.18 -24.53 -6.55
CA GLY A 179 -12.61 -23.87 -7.79
C GLY A 179 -12.71 -22.33 -7.68
N TYR A 180 -12.12 -21.72 -6.67
CA TYR A 180 -11.98 -20.25 -6.59
C TYR A 180 -10.75 -19.78 -7.36
N GLN A 181 -10.87 -18.62 -8.00
CA GLN A 181 -9.73 -17.90 -8.58
C GLN A 181 -9.15 -16.98 -7.51
N VAL A 182 -7.82 -17.08 -7.28
CA VAL A 182 -7.12 -16.29 -6.25
C VAL A 182 -6.16 -15.32 -6.92
N ALA A 183 -6.15 -14.07 -6.46
CA ALA A 183 -5.20 -13.05 -6.89
C ALA A 183 -4.82 -12.11 -5.74
N TRP A 184 -3.74 -11.38 -5.95
CA TRP A 184 -3.21 -10.43 -4.98
C TRP A 184 -3.15 -9.03 -5.59
N LEU A 185 -3.54 -8.02 -4.82
CA LEU A 185 -3.45 -6.64 -5.25
C LEU A 185 -2.08 -6.09 -4.89
N ARG A 186 -1.37 -5.50 -5.87
CA ARG A 186 -0.20 -4.65 -5.65
C ARG A 186 -0.61 -3.22 -5.89
N TYR A 187 -0.34 -2.32 -4.94
CA TYR A 187 -0.74 -0.92 -5.04
C TYR A 187 0.21 0.01 -4.27
N ASN A 188 0.16 1.30 -4.57
CA ASN A 188 0.97 2.34 -3.92
C ASN A 188 0.38 2.73 -2.57
N THR A 189 0.95 2.20 -1.49
CA THR A 189 0.44 2.43 -0.12
C THR A 189 0.68 3.84 0.41
N GLY A 190 1.47 4.68 -0.27
CA GLY A 190 1.68 6.08 0.09
C GLY A 190 0.67 7.05 -0.53
N ARG A 191 -0.14 6.60 -1.48
CA ARG A 191 -1.29 7.40 -1.97
C ARG A 191 -2.36 7.48 -0.89
N ALA A 192 -3.24 8.48 -1.00
CA ALA A 192 -4.43 8.55 -0.17
C ALA A 192 -5.23 7.24 -0.27
N ILE A 193 -5.74 6.73 0.87
CA ILE A 193 -6.57 5.52 0.89
C ILE A 193 -7.81 5.72 0.02
N SER A 194 -8.38 6.92 0.04
CA SER A 194 -9.51 7.31 -0.82
C SER A 194 -9.20 7.17 -2.31
N ALA A 195 -8.02 7.60 -2.77
CA ALA A 195 -7.62 7.51 -4.17
C ALA A 195 -7.40 6.05 -4.60
N ASN A 196 -6.69 5.24 -3.79
CA ASN A 196 -6.55 3.82 -4.04
C ASN A 196 -7.90 3.08 -4.00
N GLY A 197 -8.83 3.51 -3.12
CA GLY A 197 -10.19 2.97 -3.04
C GLY A 197 -11.01 3.21 -4.30
N GLN A 198 -10.92 4.41 -4.86
CA GLN A 198 -11.56 4.74 -6.15
C GLN A 198 -10.98 3.88 -7.27
N ASP A 199 -9.65 3.76 -7.36
CA ASP A 199 -9.00 2.96 -8.40
C ASP A 199 -9.36 1.48 -8.30
N LEU A 200 -9.42 0.92 -7.08
CA LEU A 200 -9.88 -0.46 -6.86
C LEU A 200 -11.35 -0.63 -7.23
N ALA A 201 -12.22 0.32 -6.85
CA ALA A 201 -13.63 0.28 -7.21
C ALA A 201 -13.84 0.30 -8.72
N GLU A 202 -13.08 1.14 -9.45
CA GLU A 202 -13.12 1.21 -10.91
C GLU A 202 -12.50 -0.02 -11.59
N LEU A 203 -11.44 -0.62 -11.01
CA LEU A 203 -10.88 -1.87 -11.51
C LEU A 203 -11.93 -2.99 -11.43
N LEU A 204 -12.57 -3.13 -10.27
CA LEU A 204 -13.60 -4.15 -10.06
C LEU A 204 -14.84 -3.89 -10.95
N LYS A 205 -15.26 -2.63 -11.14
CA LYS A 205 -16.33 -2.28 -12.06
C LYS A 205 -16.03 -2.72 -13.49
N ARG A 206 -14.84 -2.39 -13.99
CA ARG A 206 -14.46 -2.70 -15.39
C ARG A 206 -14.42 -4.19 -15.71
N HIS A 207 -14.04 -5.03 -14.75
CA HIS A 207 -13.72 -6.41 -15.03
C HIS A 207 -14.70 -7.42 -14.42
N PHE A 208 -15.52 -6.97 -13.46
CA PHE A 208 -16.42 -7.86 -12.73
C PHE A 208 -17.89 -7.44 -12.80
N ALA A 209 -18.25 -6.35 -13.47
CA ALA A 209 -19.62 -5.86 -13.50
C ALA A 209 -20.62 -6.91 -14.00
N ASP A 210 -20.27 -7.62 -15.06
CA ASP A 210 -21.14 -8.56 -15.76
C ASP A 210 -20.98 -10.03 -15.33
N GLN A 211 -20.09 -10.29 -14.36
CA GLN A 211 -19.83 -11.65 -13.87
C GLN A 211 -20.82 -12.02 -12.75
N GLY A 212 -21.34 -13.23 -12.74
CA GLY A 212 -22.30 -13.71 -11.71
C GLY A 212 -21.64 -14.22 -10.41
N GLN A 213 -20.33 -14.49 -10.42
CA GLN A 213 -19.64 -15.18 -9.33
C GLN A 213 -19.36 -14.24 -8.14
N PRO A 214 -19.38 -14.75 -6.89
CA PRO A 214 -19.08 -13.96 -5.71
C PRO A 214 -17.64 -13.46 -5.69
N ILE A 215 -17.44 -12.31 -5.06
CA ILE A 215 -16.13 -11.70 -4.82
C ILE A 215 -15.86 -11.72 -3.31
N TRP A 216 -14.67 -12.15 -2.93
CA TRP A 216 -14.16 -12.10 -1.58
C TRP A 216 -12.96 -11.16 -1.53
N LEU A 217 -12.95 -10.25 -0.56
CA LEU A 217 -11.84 -9.32 -0.35
C LEU A 217 -11.24 -9.58 1.04
N ILE A 218 -9.94 -9.87 1.11
CA ILE A 218 -9.22 -10.15 2.36
C ILE A 218 -8.07 -9.16 2.47
N GLY A 219 -8.14 -8.25 3.43
CA GLY A 219 -7.16 -7.17 3.59
C GLY A 219 -6.41 -7.23 4.91
N HIS A 220 -5.07 -7.16 4.85
CA HIS A 220 -4.22 -6.98 6.02
C HIS A 220 -3.97 -5.49 6.26
N SER A 221 -4.12 -5.04 7.52
CA SER A 221 -3.78 -3.69 7.94
C SER A 221 -4.47 -2.62 7.06
N MET A 222 -3.70 -1.75 6.38
CA MET A 222 -4.21 -0.76 5.42
C MET A 222 -5.06 -1.40 4.30
N GLY A 223 -4.79 -2.66 3.91
CA GLY A 223 -5.57 -3.37 2.90
C GLY A 223 -7.04 -3.51 3.27
N GLY A 224 -7.37 -3.69 4.55
CA GLY A 224 -8.76 -3.71 5.00
C GLY A 224 -9.44 -2.32 4.94
N LEU A 225 -8.69 -1.25 5.18
CA LEU A 225 -9.20 0.10 4.99
C LEU A 225 -9.47 0.39 3.51
N LEU A 226 -8.61 -0.13 2.63
CA LEU A 226 -8.80 -0.04 1.18
C LEU A 226 -10.07 -0.76 0.71
N ILE A 227 -10.39 -1.94 1.27
CA ILE A 227 -11.65 -2.65 1.01
C ILE A 227 -12.85 -1.76 1.33
N ARG A 228 -12.87 -1.14 2.51
CA ARG A 228 -13.96 -0.25 2.93
C ARG A 228 -14.06 0.99 2.04
N SER A 229 -12.94 1.61 1.70
CA SER A 229 -12.88 2.75 0.80
C SER A 229 -13.44 2.41 -0.58
N ALA A 230 -13.00 1.29 -1.18
CA ALA A 230 -13.49 0.82 -2.48
C ALA A 230 -15.00 0.53 -2.45
N SER A 231 -15.48 -0.11 -1.38
CA SER A 231 -16.91 -0.39 -1.19
C SER A 231 -17.74 0.88 -1.08
N HIS A 232 -17.23 1.90 -0.37
CA HIS A 232 -17.88 3.21 -0.28
C HIS A 232 -18.04 3.87 -1.65
N TYR A 233 -16.95 3.96 -2.42
CA TYR A 233 -17.02 4.58 -3.76
C TYR A 233 -17.86 3.75 -4.74
N ALA A 234 -17.84 2.42 -4.60
CA ALA A 234 -18.72 1.56 -5.38
C ALA A 234 -20.20 1.80 -5.06
N ALA A 235 -20.54 1.96 -3.79
CA ALA A 235 -21.92 2.30 -3.38
C ALA A 235 -22.33 3.71 -3.91
N MET A 236 -21.44 4.70 -3.74
CA MET A 236 -21.68 6.08 -4.18
C MET A 236 -21.91 6.18 -5.69
N HIS A 237 -21.20 5.36 -6.48
CA HIS A 237 -21.29 5.34 -7.94
C HIS A 237 -22.15 4.20 -8.50
N ASN A 238 -22.89 3.48 -7.66
CA ASN A 238 -23.78 2.37 -8.05
C ASN A 238 -23.07 1.29 -8.88
N HIS A 239 -21.85 0.89 -8.49
CA HIS A 239 -21.12 -0.16 -9.18
C HIS A 239 -21.76 -1.53 -8.91
N THR A 240 -22.08 -2.26 -9.98
CA THR A 240 -22.82 -3.52 -9.92
C THR A 240 -22.04 -4.65 -9.22
N TRP A 241 -20.69 -4.61 -9.27
CA TRP A 241 -19.85 -5.60 -8.58
C TRP A 241 -20.06 -5.65 -7.06
N LEU A 242 -20.53 -4.54 -6.46
CA LEU A 242 -20.75 -4.47 -5.01
C LEU A 242 -21.83 -5.46 -4.56
N ALA A 243 -22.87 -5.73 -5.39
CA ALA A 243 -23.87 -6.72 -5.11
C ALA A 243 -23.33 -8.17 -5.09
N ARG A 244 -22.13 -8.36 -5.60
CA ARG A 244 -21.43 -9.66 -5.67
C ARG A 244 -20.35 -9.81 -4.59
N LEU A 245 -20.03 -8.72 -3.89
CA LEU A 245 -19.17 -8.78 -2.72
C LEU A 245 -19.90 -9.58 -1.63
N SER A 246 -19.48 -10.81 -1.42
CA SER A 246 -20.12 -11.70 -0.45
C SER A 246 -19.36 -11.77 0.87
N HIS A 247 -18.05 -11.61 0.84
CA HIS A 247 -17.18 -11.73 2.02
C HIS A 247 -16.12 -10.62 2.04
N ALA A 248 -15.91 -10.01 3.20
CA ALA A 248 -14.86 -9.04 3.45
C ALA A 248 -14.18 -9.30 4.80
N ALA A 249 -12.90 -9.70 4.78
CA ALA A 249 -12.12 -9.92 6.00
C ALA A 249 -11.08 -8.80 6.20
N TYR A 250 -10.96 -8.34 7.43
CA TYR A 250 -10.12 -7.25 7.87
C TYR A 250 -9.15 -7.75 8.94
N LEU A 251 -7.93 -8.06 8.53
CA LEU A 251 -6.92 -8.68 9.40
C LEU A 251 -6.02 -7.58 10.00
N GLY A 252 -6.21 -7.26 11.28
CA GLY A 252 -5.48 -6.22 11.97
C GLY A 252 -5.67 -4.81 11.37
N SER A 253 -6.83 -4.51 10.77
CA SER A 253 -7.07 -3.23 10.09
C SER A 253 -7.46 -2.14 11.08
N PRO A 254 -6.79 -0.96 11.08
CA PRO A 254 -7.07 0.11 12.05
C PRO A 254 -8.30 0.93 11.65
N HIS A 255 -9.49 0.39 11.87
CA HIS A 255 -10.76 1.01 11.48
C HIS A 255 -11.02 2.39 12.13
N LEU A 256 -10.50 2.61 13.33
CA LEU A 256 -10.56 3.88 14.06
C LEU A 256 -9.25 4.66 14.01
N GLY A 257 -8.37 4.28 13.07
CA GLY A 257 -7.02 4.81 12.99
C GLY A 257 -6.04 4.14 13.95
N ALA A 258 -4.79 4.54 13.85
CA ALA A 258 -3.70 4.12 14.74
C ALA A 258 -3.11 5.38 15.37
N PRO A 259 -3.56 5.82 16.55
CA PRO A 259 -3.12 7.05 17.21
C PRO A 259 -1.68 6.91 17.67
N TRP A 260 -0.78 7.59 16.97
CA TRP A 260 0.67 7.54 17.19
C TRP A 260 1.12 8.19 18.49
N GLU A 261 0.29 9.08 19.07
CA GLU A 261 0.63 9.87 20.25
C GLU A 261 0.66 9.03 21.52
N VAL A 262 -0.20 8.03 21.61
CA VAL A 262 -0.22 7.06 22.73
C VAL A 262 0.90 6.03 22.59
N ALA A 263 1.44 5.89 21.40
CA ALA A 263 2.38 4.88 21.02
C ALA A 263 3.83 5.40 20.88
N GLY A 264 4.12 6.62 21.27
CA GLY A 264 5.43 7.26 21.35
C GLY A 264 6.36 7.05 20.14
N ASN A 265 6.76 5.83 19.88
CA ASN A 265 7.65 5.43 18.79
C ASN A 265 7.04 4.37 17.84
N LYS A 266 5.75 4.09 17.89
CA LYS A 266 5.18 2.93 17.17
C LYS A 266 5.07 3.11 15.65
N LEU A 267 4.89 4.34 15.12
CA LEU A 267 5.10 4.56 13.68
C LEU A 267 6.53 4.25 13.29
N ASN A 268 7.46 4.71 14.12
CA ASN A 268 8.87 4.38 13.94
C ASN A 268 9.07 2.86 13.99
N ASN A 269 8.31 2.13 14.79
CA ASN A 269 8.34 0.69 14.83
C ASN A 269 7.72 0.06 13.57
N LEU A 270 6.60 0.58 13.06
CA LEU A 270 6.05 0.14 11.78
C LEU A 270 7.05 0.36 10.63
N LEU A 271 7.68 1.54 10.58
CA LEU A 271 8.71 1.84 9.59
C LEU A 271 10.05 1.15 9.90
N ASN A 272 10.31 0.76 11.16
CA ASN A 272 11.49 -0.03 11.56
C ASN A 272 11.32 -1.55 11.37
N ILE A 273 10.12 -2.02 11.03
CA ILE A 273 9.82 -3.45 10.87
C ILE A 273 10.70 -4.08 9.79
N THR A 274 11.09 -3.31 8.78
CA THR A 274 11.97 -3.80 7.73
C THR A 274 13.30 -3.04 7.70
N PRO A 275 14.43 -3.69 7.39
CA PRO A 275 15.72 -3.02 7.19
C PRO A 275 15.64 -1.96 6.07
N TYR A 276 14.68 -2.06 5.16
CA TYR A 276 14.52 -1.21 3.99
C TYR A 276 13.86 0.14 4.32
N THR A 277 13.02 0.21 5.34
CA THR A 277 12.35 1.44 5.77
C THR A 277 13.17 2.28 6.73
N ARG A 278 14.05 1.65 7.51
CA ARG A 278 14.86 2.31 8.55
C ARG A 278 15.70 3.52 8.06
N PRO A 279 16.36 3.48 6.88
CA PRO A 279 17.10 4.64 6.38
C PRO A 279 16.18 5.83 6.03
N LEU A 280 14.95 5.55 5.58
CA LEU A 280 13.99 6.58 5.16
C LEU A 280 13.45 7.40 6.33
N MET A 281 13.47 6.83 7.54
CA MET A 281 13.09 7.54 8.77
C MET A 281 13.98 8.72 9.08
N ARG A 282 15.24 8.69 8.63
CA ARG A 282 16.19 9.80 8.82
C ARG A 282 15.84 11.02 7.96
N LEU A 283 14.95 10.87 6.96
CA LEU A 283 14.47 11.98 6.13
C LEU A 283 13.44 12.89 6.85
N GLY A 284 13.25 12.70 8.16
CA GLY A 284 12.45 13.58 9.00
C GLY A 284 10.95 13.47 8.78
N ASN A 285 10.27 14.60 8.68
CA ASN A 285 8.80 14.69 8.65
C ASN A 285 8.14 14.32 7.31
N ILE A 286 8.85 13.68 6.38
CA ILE A 286 8.26 13.22 5.12
C ILE A 286 7.32 12.05 5.44
N ARG A 287 6.02 12.32 5.35
CA ARG A 287 4.97 11.33 5.56
C ARG A 287 3.99 11.42 4.40
N SER A 288 3.84 10.30 3.70
CA SER A 288 2.88 10.16 2.62
C SER A 288 1.44 10.39 3.09
N ARG A 289 0.53 10.65 2.15
CA ARG A 289 -0.91 10.75 2.43
C ARG A 289 -1.44 9.47 3.02
N GLY A 290 -1.02 8.30 2.50
CA GLY A 290 -1.43 7.00 3.03
C GLY A 290 -1.10 6.80 4.51
N ILE A 291 0.10 7.24 4.95
CA ILE A 291 0.46 7.23 6.37
C ILE A 291 -0.46 8.14 7.20
N LYS A 292 -0.78 9.34 6.69
CA LYS A 292 -1.67 10.28 7.39
C LYS A 292 -3.08 9.71 7.50
N ASP A 293 -3.61 9.16 6.41
CA ASP A 293 -4.94 8.54 6.38
C ASP A 293 -5.02 7.35 7.35
N LEU A 294 -3.98 6.50 7.38
CA LEU A 294 -3.90 5.37 8.30
C LEU A 294 -3.92 5.81 9.77
N ARG A 295 -3.24 6.92 10.09
CA ARG A 295 -3.20 7.49 11.43
C ARG A 295 -4.59 7.84 11.94
N PHE A 296 -5.41 8.45 11.08
CA PHE A 296 -6.72 8.97 11.46
C PHE A 296 -7.89 8.06 11.05
N GLY A 297 -7.62 6.92 10.44
CA GLY A 297 -8.65 6.04 9.89
C GLY A 297 -9.44 6.69 8.74
N GLN A 298 -8.82 7.60 7.99
CA GLN A 298 -9.46 8.32 6.88
C GLN A 298 -9.56 7.41 5.65
N LEU A 299 -10.79 7.15 5.21
CA LEU A 299 -11.09 6.23 4.10
C LEU A 299 -11.60 6.95 2.86
N THR A 300 -12.13 8.17 3.05
CA THR A 300 -12.85 8.95 2.04
C THR A 300 -12.26 10.34 1.93
N ALA A 301 -12.44 10.99 0.79
CA ALA A 301 -11.92 12.34 0.56
C ALA A 301 -12.57 13.40 1.47
N ASP A 302 -13.82 13.18 1.87
CA ASP A 302 -14.60 14.02 2.79
C ASP A 302 -14.43 13.63 4.26
N GLN A 303 -13.52 12.68 4.56
CA GLN A 303 -13.19 12.21 5.90
C GLN A 303 -14.36 11.57 6.67
N THR A 304 -15.37 11.11 5.95
CA THR A 304 -16.46 10.36 6.57
C THR A 304 -16.02 8.93 6.92
N MET A 305 -16.68 8.32 7.92
CA MET A 305 -16.52 6.90 8.24
C MET A 305 -17.65 6.12 7.55
N PRO A 306 -17.40 5.48 6.39
CA PRO A 306 -18.44 4.74 5.71
C PRO A 306 -18.85 3.51 6.52
N PRO A 307 -20.16 3.14 6.51
CA PRO A 307 -20.64 1.91 7.12
C PRO A 307 -20.07 0.68 6.42
N LEU A 308 -20.24 -0.48 7.04
CA LEU A 308 -20.05 -1.77 6.37
C LEU A 308 -21.21 -2.04 5.40
N VAL A 309 -20.95 -2.78 4.33
CA VAL A 309 -21.97 -3.15 3.35
C VAL A 309 -22.92 -4.19 3.96
N GLU A 310 -24.22 -3.93 4.04
CA GLU A 310 -25.18 -4.72 4.82
C GLU A 310 -25.26 -6.21 4.44
N ASN A 311 -25.25 -6.51 3.14
CA ASN A 311 -25.44 -7.88 2.63
C ASN A 311 -24.16 -8.71 2.57
N VAL A 312 -23.03 -8.16 3.03
CA VAL A 312 -21.71 -8.79 3.04
C VAL A 312 -21.45 -9.49 4.37
N SER A 313 -20.85 -10.67 4.34
CA SER A 313 -20.29 -11.29 5.53
C SER A 313 -18.97 -10.61 5.88
N HIS A 314 -18.87 -10.03 7.07
CA HIS A 314 -17.69 -9.31 7.54
C HIS A 314 -16.97 -10.05 8.66
N LEU A 315 -15.64 -10.11 8.59
CA LEU A 315 -14.79 -10.60 9.66
C LEU A 315 -13.80 -9.50 10.08
N LEU A 316 -13.90 -8.98 11.29
CA LEU A 316 -12.89 -8.13 11.91
C LEU A 316 -12.03 -9.02 12.82
N LEU A 317 -10.77 -9.23 12.46
CA LEU A 317 -9.82 -10.00 13.23
C LEU A 317 -8.76 -9.06 13.81
N ALA A 318 -8.74 -8.96 15.13
CA ALA A 318 -7.71 -8.27 15.89
C ALA A 318 -6.72 -9.27 16.48
N THR A 319 -5.50 -8.79 16.71
CA THR A 319 -4.49 -9.54 17.47
C THR A 319 -3.91 -8.69 18.59
N ALA A 320 -3.42 -9.35 19.63
CA ALA A 320 -2.75 -8.72 20.75
C ALA A 320 -1.41 -9.43 21.00
N TRP A 321 -0.38 -8.65 21.34
CA TRP A 321 0.90 -9.20 21.76
C TRP A 321 0.93 -9.28 23.27
N SER A 322 0.85 -10.53 23.79
CA SER A 322 1.08 -10.97 25.15
C SER A 322 0.33 -10.30 26.32
N ASP A 323 0.04 -11.15 27.29
CA ASP A 323 -0.42 -10.95 28.66
C ASP A 323 -1.50 -9.88 28.94
N ALA A 324 -2.63 -10.44 29.19
CA ALA A 324 -3.95 -9.97 29.53
C ALA A 324 -4.07 -8.91 30.66
N HIS A 325 -3.00 -8.32 31.16
CA HIS A 325 -3.04 -7.40 32.28
C HIS A 325 -2.71 -5.93 31.96
N ILE A 326 -2.26 -5.62 30.74
CA ILE A 326 -2.14 -4.25 30.24
C ILE A 326 -3.24 -4.06 29.19
N GLU A 327 -4.42 -3.92 29.70
CA GLU A 327 -5.69 -3.84 29.00
C GLU A 327 -5.66 -2.96 27.74
N ASN A 328 -6.21 -3.48 26.64
CA ASN A 328 -6.79 -2.79 25.47
C ASN A 328 -5.94 -1.79 24.66
N TRP A 329 -4.77 -1.37 25.14
CA TRP A 329 -4.01 -0.27 24.57
C TRP A 329 -2.85 -0.71 23.64
N ILE A 330 -2.31 -1.91 23.83
CA ILE A 330 -1.10 -2.33 23.11
C ILE A 330 -1.44 -3.02 21.79
N GLY A 331 -2.57 -3.73 21.70
CA GLY A 331 -2.94 -4.45 20.49
C GLY A 331 -1.82 -5.37 20.02
N ASP A 332 -1.63 -5.43 18.71
CA ASP A 332 -0.60 -6.24 18.04
C ASP A 332 0.79 -5.55 17.94
N GLY A 333 0.98 -4.47 18.68
CA GLY A 333 2.19 -3.64 18.63
C GLY A 333 2.10 -2.44 17.70
N ILE A 334 1.10 -2.35 16.83
CA ILE A 334 0.89 -1.27 15.86
C ILE A 334 -0.54 -0.74 15.93
N VAL A 335 -1.52 -1.64 15.89
CA VAL A 335 -2.96 -1.33 15.86
C VAL A 335 -3.58 -1.73 17.20
N PRO A 336 -4.26 -0.79 17.91
CA PRO A 336 -5.02 -1.13 19.10
C PRO A 336 -6.15 -2.13 18.79
N VAL A 337 -6.42 -3.06 19.70
CA VAL A 337 -7.52 -4.02 19.58
C VAL A 337 -8.85 -3.31 19.32
N SER A 338 -9.12 -2.22 20.06
CA SER A 338 -10.32 -1.40 19.88
C SER A 338 -10.45 -0.86 18.44
N SER A 339 -9.35 -0.42 17.85
CA SER A 339 -9.34 0.05 16.47
C SER A 339 -9.55 -1.08 15.47
N ALA A 340 -8.90 -2.24 15.68
CA ALA A 340 -9.04 -3.38 14.78
C ALA A 340 -10.43 -4.02 14.83
N LEU A 341 -11.08 -4.02 15.99
CA LEU A 341 -12.46 -4.48 16.17
C LEU A 341 -13.51 -3.39 15.92
N ALA A 342 -13.09 -2.17 15.61
CA ALA A 342 -13.96 -1.00 15.46
C ALA A 342 -14.89 -0.80 16.68
N GLN A 343 -14.33 -0.86 17.87
CA GLN A 343 -15.01 -0.68 19.17
C GLN A 343 -14.30 0.39 19.99
N ASP A 344 -15.03 1.29 20.60
CA ASP A 344 -14.50 2.27 21.54
C ASP A 344 -15.31 2.25 22.86
N ALA A 345 -15.02 3.19 23.75
CA ALA A 345 -15.72 3.30 25.05
C ALA A 345 -17.25 3.54 24.90
N ARG A 346 -17.72 3.96 23.73
CA ARG A 346 -19.14 4.18 23.41
C ARG A 346 -19.81 2.94 22.83
N GLY A 347 -19.03 1.90 22.49
CA GLY A 347 -19.50 0.65 21.93
C GLY A 347 -19.03 0.38 20.50
N ASP A 348 -19.83 -0.35 19.74
CA ASP A 348 -19.53 -0.72 18.36
C ASP A 348 -19.65 0.48 17.41
N MET A 349 -18.53 0.86 16.77
CA MET A 349 -18.47 1.94 15.79
C MET A 349 -18.81 1.46 14.38
N LEU A 350 -18.74 0.17 14.13
CA LEU A 350 -19.17 -0.47 12.89
C LEU A 350 -20.11 -1.62 13.20
N SER A 351 -21.18 -1.73 12.43
CA SER A 351 -22.16 -2.80 12.53
C SER A 351 -22.60 -3.29 11.16
N ALA A 352 -22.94 -4.55 11.08
CA ALA A 352 -23.58 -5.17 9.91
C ALA A 352 -24.31 -6.44 10.39
N PRO A 353 -25.38 -6.90 9.69
CA PRO A 353 -26.12 -8.09 10.09
C PRO A 353 -25.27 -9.37 10.16
N LYS A 354 -24.25 -9.47 9.31
CA LYS A 354 -23.32 -10.61 9.23
C LYS A 354 -21.90 -10.20 9.62
N LEU A 355 -21.74 -9.66 10.84
CA LEU A 355 -20.43 -9.23 11.34
C LEU A 355 -19.93 -10.18 12.43
N LYS A 356 -18.75 -10.77 12.21
CA LYS A 356 -17.99 -11.54 13.20
C LYS A 356 -16.77 -10.74 13.65
N ARG A 357 -16.50 -10.70 14.96
CA ARG A 357 -15.29 -10.12 15.56
C ARG A 357 -14.50 -11.22 16.26
N ILE A 358 -13.19 -11.24 16.05
CA ILE A 358 -12.28 -12.22 16.65
C ILE A 358 -11.07 -11.50 17.21
N LEU A 359 -10.67 -11.88 18.42
CA LEU A 359 -9.40 -11.49 19.01
C LEU A 359 -8.53 -12.74 19.20
N LEU A 360 -7.33 -12.72 18.65
CA LEU A 360 -6.30 -13.74 18.85
C LEU A 360 -5.15 -13.14 19.67
N ASN A 361 -4.71 -13.83 20.71
CA ASN A 361 -3.58 -13.40 21.53
C ASN A 361 -2.26 -13.97 21.04
N ASP A 362 -1.16 -13.34 21.46
CA ASP A 362 0.23 -13.75 21.16
C ASP A 362 0.59 -13.73 19.67
N ILE A 363 0.02 -12.76 18.94
CA ILE A 363 0.32 -12.52 17.52
C ILE A 363 0.64 -11.04 17.34
N ASN A 364 1.82 -10.73 16.81
CA ASN A 364 2.16 -9.36 16.41
C ASN A 364 1.58 -9.02 15.03
N HIS A 365 1.55 -7.73 14.70
CA HIS A 365 0.92 -7.20 13.49
C HIS A 365 1.37 -7.88 12.17
N ILE A 366 2.66 -8.18 12.04
CA ILE A 366 3.20 -8.81 10.82
C ILE A 366 2.93 -10.32 10.81
N ALA A 367 2.96 -10.95 11.99
CA ALA A 367 2.71 -12.38 12.12
C ALA A 367 1.28 -12.77 11.75
N ILE A 368 0.33 -11.84 11.72
CA ILE A 368 -1.06 -12.07 11.28
C ILE A 368 -1.11 -12.79 9.92
N MET A 369 -0.26 -12.40 8.97
CA MET A 369 -0.20 -13.02 7.65
C MET A 369 0.40 -14.42 7.64
N ASN A 370 1.00 -14.86 8.75
CA ASN A 370 1.76 -16.11 8.83
C ASN A 370 1.20 -17.10 9.87
N ASP A 371 0.36 -16.65 10.80
CA ASP A 371 -0.11 -17.47 11.91
C ASP A 371 -1.25 -18.41 11.46
N GLU A 372 -1.10 -19.69 11.76
CA GLU A 372 -2.06 -20.72 11.37
C GLU A 372 -3.47 -20.47 11.95
N ARG A 373 -3.57 -19.94 13.18
CA ARG A 373 -4.85 -19.65 13.84
C ARG A 373 -5.69 -18.64 13.05
N VAL A 374 -5.05 -17.69 12.36
CA VAL A 374 -5.73 -16.74 11.46
C VAL A 374 -6.39 -17.47 10.31
N TYR A 375 -5.70 -18.42 9.68
CA TYR A 375 -6.25 -19.20 8.57
C TYR A 375 -7.30 -20.22 9.03
N GLN A 376 -7.17 -20.75 10.24
CA GLN A 376 -8.22 -21.57 10.86
C GLN A 376 -9.52 -20.78 11.03
N GLU A 377 -9.42 -19.54 11.56
CA GLU A 377 -10.59 -18.67 11.72
C GLU A 377 -11.18 -18.23 10.38
N LEU A 378 -10.35 -17.97 9.36
CA LEU A 378 -10.83 -17.70 8.01
C LEU A 378 -11.61 -18.90 7.45
N ARG A 379 -11.08 -20.13 7.56
CA ARG A 379 -11.79 -21.36 7.13
C ARG A 379 -13.12 -21.55 7.85
N LEU A 380 -13.14 -21.33 9.17
CA LEU A 380 -14.38 -21.46 9.97
C LEU A 380 -15.39 -20.40 9.55
N TRP A 381 -14.98 -19.17 9.39
CA TRP A 381 -15.86 -18.07 8.98
C TRP A 381 -16.45 -18.29 7.57
N LEU A 382 -15.65 -18.73 6.62
CA LEU A 382 -16.14 -19.03 5.26
C LEU A 382 -17.18 -20.17 5.23
N LYS A 383 -17.10 -21.14 6.15
CA LYS A 383 -18.09 -22.24 6.25
C LYS A 383 -19.42 -21.82 6.85
N THR A 384 -19.46 -20.76 7.66
CA THR A 384 -20.69 -20.33 8.35
C THR A 384 -21.69 -19.61 7.43
N VAL A 385 -21.32 -19.35 6.19
CA VAL A 385 -22.10 -18.52 5.26
C VAL A 385 -22.52 -19.33 4.00
N GLN A 386 -22.07 -20.57 3.91
CA GLN A 386 -22.59 -21.56 2.93
C GLN A 386 -23.86 -22.22 3.46
#